data_81e8d22a32794ca0ee4cbe09cc5156d9
#
_entry.id   81e8d22a32794ca0ee4cbe09cc5156d9
#
_cell.length_a   1.000
_cell.length_b   1.000
_cell.length_c   1.000
_cell.angle_alpha   90.00
_cell.angle_beta   90.00
_cell.angle_gamma   90.00
#
_symmetry.space_group_name_H-M   'P 1'
#
loop_
_entity.id
_entity.type
_entity.pdbx_description
1 polymer ?
#
loop_
_entity_poly.entity_id
_entity_poly.type
_entity_poly.pdbx_seq_one_letter_code
_entity_poly.pdbx_strand_id
1 'polypeptide(L)'
;MSPRMVRHAKLLAGGLALASLLSAFAEDPEEERWFSLPFPVSGGARAYFESAYFSSSGTLSYTKPVAEQVAWINADLGDYGYLLADGWLCSALNGQTDHVHRRAFYCFEGTARYGYDLKFTDDIHLDTNGGLLWDWLGGYRAHHGTPLAIYAMQHLRNPILTPYWNLLHRFDDNRYVRIRTGVEHPFSPIESVKIVPYIESIWGDAARYRRVYGDSPSYRFLNGAYMVGVTGFVAEWRFTERWYLWFRFRQFFTVNPAARSLAKQRDTIVHHTDYSIYGLGLGFRF
;
A
#
# COMPACT_ATOMS: atom_id res chain seq x y z
N MET A 1 25.49 -20.25 9.46
CA MET A 1 24.35 -19.44 8.99
C MET A 1 23.52 -20.30 8.04
N SER A 2 22.23 -20.46 8.31
CA SER A 2 21.39 -21.27 7.41
C SER A 2 21.20 -20.55 6.05
N PRO A 3 21.06 -21.28 4.94
CA PRO A 3 20.84 -20.68 3.61
C PRO A 3 19.62 -19.75 3.58
N ARG A 4 18.70 -19.88 4.53
CA ARG A 4 17.51 -19.03 4.70
C ARG A 4 17.84 -17.65 5.28
N MET A 5 18.71 -17.56 6.27
CA MET A 5 19.19 -16.27 6.81
C MET A 5 19.93 -15.43 5.75
N VAL A 6 20.66 -16.09 4.86
CA VAL A 6 21.39 -15.41 3.79
C VAL A 6 20.44 -14.79 2.75
N ARG A 7 19.28 -15.40 2.46
CA ARG A 7 18.29 -14.82 1.55
C ARG A 7 17.59 -13.59 2.13
N HIS A 8 17.26 -13.60 3.41
CA HIS A 8 16.62 -12.45 4.06
C HIS A 8 17.59 -11.26 4.22
N ALA A 9 18.85 -11.57 4.54
CA ALA A 9 19.91 -10.56 4.55
C ALA A 9 20.12 -9.91 3.18
N LYS A 10 19.98 -10.67 2.08
CA LYS A 10 20.10 -10.13 0.71
C LYS A 10 18.91 -9.23 0.32
N LEU A 11 17.68 -9.51 0.76
CA LEU A 11 16.51 -8.67 0.50
C LEU A 11 16.58 -7.37 1.32
N LEU A 12 16.96 -7.44 2.59
CA LEU A 12 17.23 -6.27 3.43
C LEU A 12 18.41 -5.44 2.88
N ALA A 13 19.49 -6.10 2.45
CA ALA A 13 20.61 -5.44 1.81
C ALA A 13 20.22 -4.79 0.48
N GLY A 14 19.33 -5.39 -0.30
CA GLY A 14 18.81 -4.80 -1.53
C GLY A 14 18.01 -3.52 -1.30
N GLY A 15 17.15 -3.49 -0.27
CA GLY A 15 16.39 -2.29 0.10
C GLY A 15 17.27 -1.19 0.68
N LEU A 16 18.25 -1.56 1.51
CA LEU A 16 19.25 -0.61 2.01
C LEU A 16 20.17 -0.11 0.89
N ALA A 17 20.55 -0.96 -0.06
CA ALA A 17 21.33 -0.56 -1.23
C ALA A 17 20.55 0.37 -2.15
N LEU A 18 19.24 0.15 -2.33
CA LEU A 18 18.39 1.06 -3.09
C LEU A 18 18.23 2.41 -2.37
N ALA A 19 18.05 2.40 -1.05
CA ALA A 19 18.02 3.61 -0.24
C ALA A 19 19.37 4.35 -0.27
N SER A 20 20.48 3.62 -0.23
CA SER A 20 21.84 4.19 -0.33
C SER A 20 22.15 4.71 -1.73
N LEU A 21 21.70 4.05 -2.79
CA LEU A 21 21.76 4.58 -4.16
C LEU A 21 20.93 5.86 -4.30
N LEU A 22 19.71 5.87 -3.80
CA LEU A 22 18.86 7.06 -3.81
C LEU A 22 19.44 8.18 -2.95
N SER A 23 20.12 7.90 -1.83
CA SER A 23 20.81 8.91 -1.03
C SER A 23 22.08 9.45 -1.73
N ALA A 24 22.84 8.60 -2.42
CA ALA A 24 24.00 9.03 -3.19
C ALA A 24 23.63 10.00 -4.33
N PHE A 25 22.47 9.83 -4.93
CA PHE A 25 21.91 10.82 -5.90
C PHE A 25 21.49 12.14 -5.25
N ALA A 26 21.33 12.18 -3.92
CA ALA A 26 20.85 13.35 -3.19
C ALA A 26 21.97 14.14 -2.48
N GLU A 27 23.19 13.61 -2.39
CA GLU A 27 24.27 14.18 -1.58
C GLU A 27 25.18 15.19 -2.28
N ASP A 28 25.10 15.35 -3.61
CA ASP A 28 25.99 16.28 -4.32
C ASP A 28 25.24 17.31 -5.17
N PRO A 29 25.00 18.53 -4.63
CA PRO A 29 24.37 19.61 -5.40
C PRO A 29 25.34 20.32 -6.37
N GLU A 30 26.66 20.09 -6.33
CA GLU A 30 27.65 20.82 -7.12
C GLU A 30 28.35 19.98 -8.22
N GLU A 31 28.25 18.65 -8.20
CA GLU A 31 28.77 17.86 -9.33
C GLU A 31 27.84 17.97 -10.53
N GLU A 32 28.43 18.23 -11.71
CA GLU A 32 27.77 18.28 -13.02
C GLU A 32 26.83 17.07 -13.16
N ARG A 33 25.53 17.30 -12.98
CA ARG A 33 24.52 16.27 -13.17
C ARG A 33 24.61 15.81 -14.61
N TRP A 34 25.07 14.61 -14.83
CA TRP A 34 25.08 13.94 -16.13
C TRP A 34 23.70 13.93 -16.79
N PHE A 35 22.65 14.20 -15.99
CA PHE A 35 21.27 14.20 -16.41
C PHE A 35 20.47 15.26 -15.62
N SER A 36 20.25 16.41 -16.23
CA SER A 36 19.31 17.41 -15.70
C SER A 36 17.93 17.13 -16.28
N LEU A 37 17.01 16.68 -15.46
CA LEU A 37 15.60 16.63 -15.86
C LEU A 37 15.05 18.06 -15.95
N PRO A 38 14.21 18.36 -16.95
CA PRO A 38 13.64 19.70 -17.15
C PRO A 38 12.56 20.06 -16.10
N PHE A 39 12.37 19.21 -15.10
CA PHE A 39 11.33 19.33 -14.07
C PHE A 39 11.87 18.87 -12.72
N PRO A 40 11.36 19.44 -11.59
CA PRO A 40 11.71 19.01 -10.25
C PRO A 40 11.33 17.55 -9.99
N VAL A 41 12.21 16.83 -9.32
CA VAL A 41 11.98 15.44 -8.92
C VAL A 41 12.12 15.34 -7.40
N SER A 42 11.18 14.65 -6.78
CA SER A 42 11.20 14.29 -5.36
C SER A 42 10.95 12.80 -5.20
N GLY A 43 11.30 12.26 -4.08
CA GLY A 43 11.09 10.83 -3.87
C GLY A 43 11.48 10.38 -2.48
N GLY A 44 11.51 9.08 -2.31
CA GLY A 44 11.92 8.50 -1.05
C GLY A 44 11.80 6.99 -1.02
N ALA A 45 12.20 6.46 0.11
CA ALA A 45 12.06 5.04 0.41
C ALA A 45 11.68 4.86 1.89
N ARG A 46 11.01 3.76 2.19
CA ARG A 46 10.67 3.36 3.54
C ARG A 46 10.76 1.86 3.68
N ALA A 47 11.40 1.41 4.76
CA ALA A 47 11.40 0.02 5.18
C ALA A 47 10.72 -0.08 6.55
N TYR A 48 9.81 -1.03 6.70
CA TYR A 48 9.05 -1.20 7.94
C TYR A 48 8.65 -2.65 8.18
N PHE A 49 8.34 -2.95 9.42
CA PHE A 49 7.80 -4.24 9.86
C PHE A 49 6.34 -4.06 10.23
N GLU A 50 5.51 -5.00 9.84
CA GLU A 50 4.12 -5.10 10.30
C GLU A 50 3.85 -6.43 11.00
N SER A 51 2.95 -6.40 11.97
CA SER A 51 2.57 -7.59 12.73
C SER A 51 1.83 -8.64 11.90
N ALA A 52 1.25 -8.22 10.76
CA ALA A 52 0.55 -9.08 9.81
C ALA A 52 0.48 -8.40 8.44
N TYR A 53 0.18 -9.17 7.40
CA TYR A 53 0.01 -8.65 6.05
C TYR A 53 -1.45 -8.45 5.68
N PHE A 54 -1.78 -7.23 5.30
CA PHE A 54 -3.06 -6.88 4.71
C PHE A 54 -2.88 -6.50 3.24
N SER A 55 -3.44 -7.31 2.36
CA SER A 55 -3.26 -7.11 0.92
C SER A 55 -4.00 -5.86 0.41
N SER A 56 -3.52 -5.28 -0.68
CA SER A 56 -4.25 -4.26 -1.45
C SER A 56 -5.66 -4.72 -1.79
N SER A 57 -5.84 -6.03 -1.83
CA SER A 57 -7.12 -6.68 -2.03
C SER A 57 -8.11 -6.49 -0.86
N GLY A 58 -7.74 -5.91 0.25
CA GLY A 58 -8.65 -5.64 1.37
C GLY A 58 -8.87 -6.85 2.28
N THR A 59 -7.90 -7.76 2.38
CA THR A 59 -7.98 -8.95 3.23
C THR A 59 -6.71 -9.18 4.01
N LEU A 60 -6.86 -9.75 5.20
CA LEU A 60 -5.74 -10.31 5.93
C LEU A 60 -5.25 -11.55 5.19
N SER A 61 -4.11 -11.43 4.54
CA SER A 61 -3.54 -12.50 3.72
C SER A 61 -2.46 -13.30 4.45
N TYR A 62 -1.91 -12.75 5.55
CA TYR A 62 -0.90 -13.40 6.35
C TYR A 62 -0.92 -12.88 7.79
N THR A 63 -1.00 -13.79 8.77
CA THR A 63 -1.21 -13.47 10.20
C THR A 63 0.07 -13.34 11.01
N LYS A 64 1.23 -13.38 10.38
CA LYS A 64 2.53 -13.31 11.05
C LYS A 64 3.30 -12.08 10.58
N PRO A 65 4.34 -11.67 11.33
CA PRO A 65 5.12 -10.49 10.98
C PRO A 65 5.74 -10.55 9.59
N VAL A 66 5.67 -9.43 8.90
CA VAL A 66 6.24 -9.22 7.56
C VAL A 66 7.18 -8.03 7.58
N ALA A 67 8.13 -8.03 6.65
CA ALA A 67 8.92 -6.87 6.29
C ALA A 67 8.37 -6.28 5.01
N GLU A 68 8.17 -4.97 4.98
CA GLU A 68 7.69 -4.23 3.83
C GLU A 68 8.68 -3.14 3.45
N GLN A 69 8.81 -2.90 2.16
CA GLN A 69 9.65 -1.85 1.59
C GLN A 69 8.84 -1.09 0.54
N VAL A 70 8.92 0.22 0.57
CA VAL A 70 8.28 1.11 -0.39
C VAL A 70 9.33 2.05 -0.93
N ALA A 71 9.36 2.26 -2.23
CA ALA A 71 10.11 3.34 -2.86
C ALA A 71 9.19 4.09 -3.81
N TRP A 72 9.35 5.40 -3.91
CA TRP A 72 8.57 6.23 -4.81
C TRP A 72 9.41 7.35 -5.39
N ILE A 73 9.02 7.80 -6.57
CA ILE A 73 9.56 8.96 -7.26
C ILE A 73 8.41 9.77 -7.84
N ASN A 74 8.46 11.06 -7.70
CA ASN A 74 7.50 12.01 -8.20
C ASN A 74 8.21 13.06 -9.05
N ALA A 75 7.73 13.28 -10.26
CA ALA A 75 8.19 14.32 -11.18
C ALA A 75 7.10 15.39 -11.31
N ASP A 76 7.40 16.60 -10.90
CA ASP A 76 6.50 17.73 -10.99
C ASP A 76 6.59 18.34 -12.39
N LEU A 77 5.48 18.36 -13.13
CA LEU A 77 5.38 18.91 -14.48
C LEU A 77 4.81 20.34 -14.48
N GLY A 78 4.76 21.00 -13.33
CA GLY A 78 4.18 22.32 -13.15
C GLY A 78 2.69 22.34 -13.46
N ASP A 79 2.26 23.24 -14.33
CA ASP A 79 0.85 23.39 -14.73
C ASP A 79 0.26 22.14 -15.43
N TYR A 80 1.11 21.21 -15.83
CA TYR A 80 0.68 19.95 -16.46
C TYR A 80 0.47 18.81 -15.47
N GLY A 81 0.56 19.06 -14.15
CA GLY A 81 0.38 18.03 -13.12
C GLY A 81 1.68 17.33 -12.74
N TYR A 82 1.62 16.02 -12.45
CA TYR A 82 2.78 15.26 -11.99
C TYR A 82 2.75 13.80 -12.47
N LEU A 83 3.93 13.20 -12.54
CA LEU A 83 4.09 11.75 -12.74
C LEU A 83 4.56 11.12 -11.42
N LEU A 84 3.94 10.03 -11.02
CA LEU A 84 4.30 9.28 -9.83
C LEU A 84 4.53 7.81 -10.20
N ALA A 85 5.67 7.28 -9.81
CA ALA A 85 5.93 5.84 -9.83
C ALA A 85 6.26 5.38 -8.41
N ASP A 86 5.71 4.25 -8.02
CA ASP A 86 6.05 3.60 -6.75
C ASP A 86 6.16 2.10 -6.90
N GLY A 87 6.98 1.52 -6.03
CA GLY A 87 7.13 0.09 -5.88
C GLY A 87 7.01 -0.30 -4.42
N TRP A 88 6.34 -1.39 -4.15
CA TRP A 88 6.16 -1.96 -2.84
C TRP A 88 6.49 -3.44 -2.84
N LEU A 89 7.28 -3.87 -1.86
CA LEU A 89 7.69 -5.25 -1.65
C LEU A 89 7.32 -5.67 -0.23
N CYS A 90 6.73 -6.84 -0.10
CA CYS A 90 6.44 -7.47 1.19
C CYS A 90 7.04 -8.88 1.24
N SER A 91 7.58 -9.26 2.39
CA SER A 91 8.11 -10.59 2.61
C SER A 91 7.87 -11.08 4.04
N ALA A 92 7.60 -12.37 4.20
CA ALA A 92 7.47 -13.00 5.50
C ALA A 92 8.81 -13.07 6.23
N LEU A 93 8.87 -12.61 7.49
CA LEU A 93 10.11 -12.59 8.27
C LEU A 93 10.60 -13.96 8.70
N ASN A 94 9.70 -14.84 9.04
CA ASN A 94 10.05 -16.12 9.65
C ASN A 94 10.21 -17.28 8.66
N GLY A 95 10.16 -17.01 7.35
CA GLY A 95 10.26 -18.03 6.31
C GLY A 95 9.17 -19.10 6.40
N GLN A 96 8.16 -18.90 7.25
CA GLN A 96 7.05 -19.83 7.34
C GLN A 96 6.22 -19.72 6.07
N THR A 97 6.03 -20.87 5.55
CA THR A 97 5.13 -21.17 4.47
C THR A 97 3.70 -20.95 4.94
N ASP A 98 2.88 -20.44 4.08
CA ASP A 98 1.44 -20.67 4.11
C ASP A 98 1.20 -22.16 4.40
N HIS A 99 0.30 -22.45 5.33
CA HIS A 99 -0.02 -23.83 5.72
C HIS A 99 -0.42 -24.72 4.55
N VAL A 100 -0.88 -24.15 3.45
CA VAL A 100 -1.36 -24.84 2.25
C VAL A 100 -0.23 -25.13 1.26
N HIS A 101 0.77 -24.26 1.11
CA HIS A 101 1.69 -24.33 -0.06
C HIS A 101 3.17 -24.51 0.30
N ARG A 102 3.58 -24.47 1.57
CA ARG A 102 4.97 -24.64 2.05
C ARG A 102 6.01 -23.72 1.37
N ARG A 103 5.59 -22.57 0.81
CA ARG A 103 6.47 -21.60 0.13
C ARG A 103 6.59 -20.31 0.91
N ALA A 104 7.72 -19.62 0.81
CA ALA A 104 7.91 -18.31 1.43
C ALA A 104 6.91 -17.30 0.84
N PHE A 105 6.20 -16.58 1.70
CA PHE A 105 5.32 -15.51 1.26
C PHE A 105 6.14 -14.29 0.86
N TYR A 106 5.90 -13.77 -0.34
CA TYR A 106 6.39 -12.47 -0.79
C TYR A 106 5.46 -11.92 -1.86
N CYS A 107 5.40 -10.60 -1.93
CA CYS A 107 4.52 -9.88 -2.84
C CYS A 107 5.24 -8.62 -3.32
N PHE A 108 5.06 -8.30 -4.58
CA PHE A 108 5.53 -7.05 -5.18
C PHE A 108 4.36 -6.36 -5.86
N GLU A 109 4.24 -5.05 -5.66
CA GLU A 109 3.32 -4.19 -6.39
C GLU A 109 4.12 -3.01 -6.95
N GLY A 110 3.83 -2.60 -8.18
CA GLY A 110 4.36 -1.41 -8.79
C GLY A 110 3.24 -0.58 -9.39
N THR A 111 3.33 0.75 -9.31
CA THR A 111 2.40 1.65 -9.97
C THR A 111 3.13 2.68 -10.81
N ALA A 112 2.49 3.09 -11.91
CA ALA A 112 2.86 4.26 -12.68
C ALA A 112 1.60 5.09 -12.89
N ARG A 113 1.59 6.32 -12.42
CA ARG A 113 0.41 7.19 -12.35
C ARG A 113 0.71 8.57 -12.89
N TYR A 114 -0.28 9.17 -13.53
CA TYR A 114 -0.33 10.60 -13.81
C TYR A 114 -1.33 11.24 -12.85
N GLY A 115 -1.02 12.40 -12.34
CA GLY A 115 -1.89 13.13 -11.44
C GLY A 115 -1.96 14.63 -11.75
N TYR A 116 -3.03 15.23 -11.25
CA TYR A 116 -3.28 16.66 -11.35
C TYR A 116 -3.91 17.17 -10.06
N ASP A 117 -3.41 18.31 -9.57
CA ASP A 117 -3.92 18.99 -8.38
C ASP A 117 -4.74 20.22 -8.81
N LEU A 118 -6.07 20.09 -8.76
CA LEU A 118 -6.97 21.18 -9.08
C LEU A 118 -7.20 22.03 -7.84
N LYS A 119 -6.67 23.24 -7.84
CA LYS A 119 -6.84 24.22 -6.77
C LYS A 119 -8.15 24.99 -6.92
N PHE A 120 -9.02 24.92 -5.93
CA PHE A 120 -10.23 25.74 -5.83
C PHE A 120 -9.97 27.01 -5.03
N THR A 121 -9.20 26.88 -3.95
CA THR A 121 -8.68 27.97 -3.09
C THR A 121 -7.29 27.58 -2.62
N ASP A 122 -6.60 28.46 -1.87
CA ASP A 122 -5.30 28.14 -1.29
C ASP A 122 -5.34 26.94 -0.34
N ASP A 123 -6.49 26.68 0.28
CA ASP A 123 -6.67 25.62 1.28
C ASP A 123 -7.47 24.42 0.76
N ILE A 124 -8.14 24.53 -0.38
CA ILE A 124 -9.02 23.48 -0.92
C ILE A 124 -8.54 23.02 -2.28
N HIS A 125 -8.10 21.77 -2.36
CA HIS A 125 -7.54 21.18 -3.56
C HIS A 125 -8.16 19.80 -3.83
N LEU A 126 -8.39 19.48 -5.10
CA LEU A 126 -8.74 18.14 -5.54
C LEU A 126 -7.53 17.50 -6.22
N ASP A 127 -6.80 16.68 -5.49
CA ASP A 127 -5.73 15.86 -6.02
C ASP A 127 -6.34 14.62 -6.68
N THR A 128 -6.19 14.51 -7.99
CA THR A 128 -6.69 13.39 -8.81
C THR A 128 -5.51 12.70 -9.45
N ASN A 129 -5.38 11.39 -9.28
CA ASN A 129 -4.39 10.62 -10.01
C ASN A 129 -4.93 9.26 -10.45
N GLY A 130 -4.33 8.73 -11.50
CA GLY A 130 -4.69 7.43 -12.03
C GLY A 130 -3.61 6.88 -12.95
N GLY A 131 -3.65 5.58 -13.15
CA GLY A 131 -2.66 4.89 -13.96
C GLY A 131 -2.76 3.39 -13.87
N LEU A 132 -1.64 2.74 -14.07
CA LEU A 132 -1.51 1.30 -14.09
C LEU A 132 -0.94 0.79 -12.77
N LEU A 133 -1.49 -0.31 -12.30
CA LEU A 133 -0.94 -1.10 -11.20
C LEU A 133 -0.57 -2.48 -11.73
N TRP A 134 0.64 -2.90 -11.43
CA TRP A 134 1.14 -4.23 -11.70
C TRP A 134 1.49 -4.89 -10.36
N ASP A 135 0.99 -6.10 -10.12
CA ASP A 135 1.30 -6.86 -8.92
C ASP A 135 1.78 -8.27 -9.26
N TRP A 136 2.67 -8.78 -8.43
CA TRP A 136 3.14 -10.14 -8.48
C TRP A 136 3.18 -10.76 -7.09
N LEU A 137 2.46 -11.85 -6.91
CA LEU A 137 2.35 -12.58 -5.67
C LEU A 137 3.10 -13.90 -5.80
N GLY A 138 4.25 -13.99 -5.15
CA GLY A 138 5.04 -15.21 -5.11
C GLY A 138 4.72 -16.06 -3.88
N GLY A 139 4.71 -17.38 -4.08
CA GLY A 139 4.45 -18.34 -3.00
C GLY A 139 3.00 -18.74 -2.81
N TYR A 140 2.07 -17.92 -3.24
CA TYR A 140 0.63 -18.19 -3.18
C TYR A 140 0.05 -18.10 -4.58
N ARG A 141 -0.27 -19.23 -5.23
CA ARG A 141 -0.78 -19.35 -6.61
C ARG A 141 -0.10 -18.37 -7.57
N ALA A 142 0.97 -18.80 -8.22
CA ALA A 142 1.54 -18.06 -9.32
C ALA A 142 0.42 -17.66 -10.27
N HIS A 143 0.15 -16.38 -10.42
CA HIS A 143 -0.74 -15.89 -11.45
C HIS A 143 -0.06 -16.15 -12.79
N HIS A 144 -0.62 -17.00 -13.63
CA HIS A 144 -0.12 -17.32 -14.96
C HIS A 144 -0.42 -16.22 -15.99
N GLY A 145 -0.64 -14.98 -15.56
CA GLY A 145 -0.88 -13.83 -16.42
C GLY A 145 -0.10 -12.60 -15.95
N THR A 146 -0.02 -11.58 -16.78
CA THR A 146 0.47 -10.26 -16.37
C THR A 146 -0.61 -9.61 -15.52
N PRO A 147 -0.47 -9.54 -14.20
CA PRO A 147 -1.49 -8.97 -13.33
C PRO A 147 -1.51 -7.47 -13.52
N LEU A 148 -2.42 -6.98 -14.35
CA LEU A 148 -2.58 -5.57 -14.67
C LEU A 148 -3.92 -5.07 -14.15
N ALA A 149 -3.90 -3.94 -13.48
CA ALA A 149 -5.08 -3.23 -13.04
C ALA A 149 -5.00 -1.75 -13.41
N ILE A 150 -6.14 -1.11 -13.63
CA ILE A 150 -6.27 0.34 -13.61
C ILE A 150 -6.53 0.77 -12.16
N TYR A 151 -5.85 1.82 -11.78
CA TYR A 151 -5.98 2.48 -10.49
C TYR A 151 -6.35 3.94 -10.71
N ALA A 152 -7.32 4.44 -9.96
CA ALA A 152 -7.67 5.85 -9.92
C ALA A 152 -7.94 6.27 -8.47
N MET A 153 -7.53 7.47 -8.10
CA MET A 153 -7.67 8.02 -6.77
C MET A 153 -7.98 9.51 -6.81
N GLN A 154 -8.82 9.95 -5.90
CA GLN A 154 -9.06 11.37 -5.64
C GLN A 154 -9.01 11.65 -4.15
N HIS A 155 -8.39 12.77 -3.80
CA HIS A 155 -8.34 13.33 -2.44
C HIS A 155 -8.82 14.78 -2.49
N LEU A 156 -9.89 15.09 -1.79
CA LEU A 156 -10.30 16.46 -1.58
C LEU A 156 -9.61 17.00 -0.32
N ARG A 157 -8.45 17.61 -0.51
CA ARG A 157 -7.66 18.19 0.58
C ARG A 157 -8.30 19.48 1.05
N ASN A 158 -8.50 19.60 2.36
CA ASN A 158 -8.99 20.80 3.00
C ASN A 158 -8.52 20.84 4.48
N PRO A 159 -8.58 21.99 5.17
CA PRO A 159 -8.05 22.12 6.53
C PRO A 159 -8.76 21.27 7.59
N ILE A 160 -9.99 20.83 7.33
CA ILE A 160 -10.81 20.14 8.33
C ILE A 160 -10.68 18.62 8.17
N LEU A 161 -10.99 18.10 6.98
CA LEU A 161 -10.99 16.68 6.67
C LEU A 161 -10.61 16.48 5.22
N THR A 162 -9.88 15.41 4.92
CA THR A 162 -9.55 15.00 3.56
C THR A 162 -10.34 13.76 3.18
N PRO A 163 -11.56 13.90 2.63
CA PRO A 163 -12.24 12.76 2.04
C PRO A 163 -11.49 12.27 0.81
N TYR A 164 -11.48 10.95 0.65
CA TYR A 164 -10.84 10.33 -0.50
C TYR A 164 -11.61 9.10 -0.98
N TRP A 165 -11.36 8.75 -2.23
CA TRP A 165 -11.73 7.44 -2.77
C TRP A 165 -10.66 6.93 -3.72
N ASN A 166 -10.58 5.61 -3.85
CA ASN A 166 -9.84 4.98 -4.92
C ASN A 166 -10.62 3.82 -5.54
N LEU A 167 -10.39 3.65 -6.82
CA LEU A 167 -10.92 2.57 -7.64
C LEU A 167 -9.74 1.71 -8.09
N LEU A 168 -9.91 0.39 -7.97
CA LEU A 168 -9.04 -0.59 -8.59
C LEU A 168 -9.89 -1.50 -9.46
N HIS A 169 -9.55 -1.60 -10.74
CA HIS A 169 -10.18 -2.54 -11.68
C HIS A 169 -9.11 -3.45 -12.28
N ARG A 170 -9.19 -4.74 -12.00
CA ARG A 170 -8.31 -5.78 -12.57
C ARG A 170 -8.88 -6.34 -13.84
N PHE A 171 -8.00 -6.62 -14.81
CA PHE A 171 -8.34 -7.15 -16.14
C PHE A 171 -7.89 -8.58 -16.36
N ASP A 172 -7.07 -9.14 -15.46
CA ASP A 172 -6.58 -10.51 -15.54
C ASP A 172 -7.70 -11.56 -15.32
N ASP A 173 -7.35 -12.84 -15.27
CA ASP A 173 -8.29 -13.95 -15.03
C ASP A 173 -9.06 -13.81 -13.69
N ASN A 174 -8.61 -12.92 -12.81
CA ASN A 174 -9.26 -12.58 -11.56
C ASN A 174 -9.93 -11.21 -11.62
N ARG A 175 -10.66 -10.94 -12.69
CA ARG A 175 -11.40 -9.67 -12.87
C ARG A 175 -12.23 -9.33 -11.65
N TYR A 176 -12.03 -8.15 -11.11
CA TYR A 176 -12.84 -7.60 -10.04
C TYR A 176 -12.73 -6.08 -9.95
N VAL A 177 -13.73 -5.47 -9.35
CA VAL A 177 -13.72 -4.05 -8.99
C VAL A 177 -13.63 -3.94 -7.47
N ARG A 178 -12.77 -3.04 -7.00
CA ARG A 178 -12.68 -2.63 -5.60
C ARG A 178 -12.78 -1.11 -5.52
N ILE A 179 -13.65 -0.63 -4.65
CA ILE A 179 -13.72 0.79 -4.28
C ILE A 179 -13.31 0.90 -2.81
N ARG A 180 -12.45 1.86 -2.52
CA ARG A 180 -12.10 2.26 -1.16
C ARG A 180 -12.49 3.71 -0.99
N THR A 181 -13.22 4.02 0.07
CA THR A 181 -13.63 5.38 0.42
C THR A 181 -13.24 5.65 1.87
N GLY A 182 -12.84 6.86 2.16
CA GLY A 182 -12.45 7.21 3.52
C GLY A 182 -12.34 8.70 3.75
N VAL A 183 -12.03 9.03 4.97
CA VAL A 183 -11.63 10.38 5.41
C VAL A 183 -10.39 10.27 6.24
N GLU A 184 -9.48 11.21 6.07
CA GLU A 184 -8.30 11.39 6.89
C GLU A 184 -8.20 12.83 7.38
N HIS A 185 -7.43 13.03 8.46
CA HIS A 185 -7.18 14.36 9.02
C HIS A 185 -5.70 14.52 9.38
N PRO A 186 -4.86 14.95 8.44
CA PRO A 186 -3.45 15.22 8.72
C PRO A 186 -3.31 16.41 9.69
N PHE A 187 -2.55 16.23 10.78
CA PHE A 187 -2.18 17.32 11.66
C PHE A 187 -0.78 17.12 12.22
N SER A 188 -0.14 18.21 12.63
CA SER A 188 1.20 18.21 13.21
C SER A 188 1.15 18.85 14.59
N PRO A 189 1.16 18.04 15.68
CA PRO A 189 1.17 18.57 17.03
C PRO A 189 2.44 19.38 17.34
N ILE A 190 3.55 19.01 16.71
CA ILE A 190 4.81 19.76 16.65
C ILE A 190 5.37 19.63 15.24
N GLU A 191 6.26 20.52 14.83
CA GLU A 191 6.79 20.59 13.45
C GLU A 191 7.41 19.27 12.96
N SER A 192 8.11 18.57 13.86
CA SER A 192 8.78 17.31 13.53
C SER A 192 7.86 16.09 13.52
N VAL A 193 6.61 16.20 13.98
CA VAL A 193 5.66 15.08 14.10
C VAL A 193 4.42 15.34 13.24
N LYS A 194 4.12 14.41 12.33
CA LYS A 194 2.87 14.38 11.57
C LYS A 194 2.06 13.17 11.97
N ILE A 195 0.78 13.37 12.26
CA ILE A 195 -0.18 12.29 12.57
C ILE A 195 -1.33 12.39 11.58
N VAL A 196 -1.73 11.25 11.03
CA VAL A 196 -2.83 11.14 10.06
C VAL A 196 -3.79 10.06 10.53
N PRO A 197 -4.76 10.37 11.41
CA PRO A 197 -5.86 9.47 11.69
C PRO A 197 -6.77 9.35 10.48
N TYR A 198 -7.36 8.18 10.32
CA TYR A 198 -8.28 7.94 9.22
C TYR A 198 -9.33 6.87 9.57
N ILE A 199 -10.42 6.92 8.83
CA ILE A 199 -11.43 5.87 8.75
C ILE A 199 -11.74 5.60 7.28
N GLU A 200 -11.82 4.33 6.91
CA GLU A 200 -12.13 3.95 5.53
C GLU A 200 -13.04 2.74 5.46
N SER A 201 -13.67 2.59 4.30
CA SER A 201 -14.47 1.43 3.94
C SER A 201 -14.03 0.86 2.60
N ILE A 202 -14.01 -0.46 2.51
CA ILE A 202 -13.62 -1.21 1.33
C ILE A 202 -14.84 -1.95 0.80
N TRP A 203 -15.16 -1.68 -0.47
CA TRP A 203 -16.27 -2.24 -1.20
C TRP A 203 -15.75 -3.15 -2.31
N GLY A 204 -16.50 -4.19 -2.65
CA GLY A 204 -16.13 -5.09 -3.73
C GLY A 204 -17.35 -5.63 -4.47
N ASP A 205 -17.14 -6.06 -5.70
CA ASP A 205 -18.10 -6.83 -6.48
C ASP A 205 -18.08 -8.33 -6.11
N ALA A 206 -18.98 -9.10 -6.71
CA ALA A 206 -19.05 -10.56 -6.47
C ALA A 206 -17.77 -11.30 -6.87
N ALA A 207 -17.06 -10.84 -7.90
CA ALA A 207 -15.78 -11.42 -8.34
C ALA A 207 -14.71 -11.17 -7.27
N ARG A 208 -14.74 -10.00 -6.62
CA ARG A 208 -13.88 -9.68 -5.49
C ARG A 208 -14.09 -10.65 -4.33
N TYR A 209 -15.34 -10.93 -3.95
CA TYR A 209 -15.64 -11.88 -2.89
C TYR A 209 -15.16 -13.29 -3.22
N ARG A 210 -15.34 -13.75 -4.46
CA ARG A 210 -14.81 -15.04 -4.92
C ARG A 210 -13.31 -15.15 -4.75
N ARG A 211 -12.58 -14.10 -5.12
CA ARG A 211 -11.13 -14.05 -4.95
C ARG A 211 -10.72 -14.15 -3.48
N VAL A 212 -11.41 -13.44 -2.62
CA VAL A 212 -11.10 -13.34 -1.18
C VAL A 212 -11.51 -14.59 -0.42
N TYR A 213 -12.73 -15.04 -0.63
CA TYR A 213 -13.35 -16.09 0.17
C TYR A 213 -13.58 -17.41 -0.62
N GLY A 214 -13.22 -17.48 -1.90
CA GLY A 214 -13.43 -18.62 -2.83
C GLY A 214 -14.87 -18.73 -3.32
N ASP A 215 -15.14 -19.75 -4.14
CA ASP A 215 -16.45 -19.91 -4.74
C ASP A 215 -17.53 -20.31 -3.74
N SER A 216 -18.62 -19.55 -3.72
CA SER A 216 -19.85 -19.84 -2.96
C SER A 216 -21.06 -19.27 -3.70
N PRO A 217 -22.20 -19.98 -3.71
CA PRO A 217 -23.45 -19.46 -4.27
C PRO A 217 -23.93 -18.15 -3.64
N SER A 218 -23.52 -17.90 -2.39
CA SER A 218 -23.88 -16.69 -1.63
C SER A 218 -23.33 -15.40 -2.23
N TYR A 219 -22.35 -15.45 -3.14
CA TYR A 219 -21.74 -14.25 -3.73
C TYR A 219 -22.65 -13.47 -4.66
N ARG A 220 -23.69 -14.10 -5.19
CA ARG A 220 -24.67 -13.41 -6.07
C ARG A 220 -25.36 -12.25 -5.38
N PHE A 221 -25.42 -12.28 -4.05
CA PHE A 221 -26.05 -11.25 -3.21
C PHE A 221 -25.07 -10.21 -2.65
N LEU A 222 -23.77 -10.37 -2.92
CA LEU A 222 -22.71 -9.54 -2.33
C LEU A 222 -22.13 -8.53 -3.31
N ASN A 223 -22.69 -8.39 -4.48
CA ASN A 223 -22.21 -7.48 -5.52
C ASN A 223 -22.29 -6.02 -5.02
N GLY A 224 -21.17 -5.30 -5.08
CA GLY A 224 -21.09 -3.93 -4.58
C GLY A 224 -21.21 -3.78 -3.05
N ALA A 225 -21.10 -4.88 -2.31
CA ALA A 225 -21.29 -4.84 -0.87
C ALA A 225 -20.06 -4.32 -0.10
N TYR A 226 -20.34 -3.67 1.02
CA TYR A 226 -19.32 -3.24 1.99
C TYR A 226 -18.67 -4.45 2.65
N MET A 227 -17.37 -4.61 2.44
CA MET A 227 -16.62 -5.77 2.89
C MET A 227 -15.95 -5.55 4.25
N VAL A 228 -15.18 -4.47 4.35
CA VAL A 228 -14.28 -4.22 5.48
C VAL A 228 -14.28 -2.75 5.83
N GLY A 229 -14.41 -2.44 7.12
CA GLY A 229 -14.10 -1.15 7.70
C GLY A 229 -12.68 -1.16 8.23
N VAL A 230 -12.01 -0.02 8.15
CA VAL A 230 -10.69 0.19 8.73
C VAL A 230 -10.69 1.52 9.45
N THR A 231 -10.16 1.52 10.66
CA THR A 231 -9.81 2.75 11.36
C THR A 231 -8.37 2.66 11.80
N GLY A 232 -7.68 3.79 11.84
CA GLY A 232 -6.29 3.78 12.22
C GLY A 232 -5.64 5.14 12.16
N PHE A 233 -4.34 5.13 12.28
CA PHE A 233 -3.51 6.30 12.06
C PHE A 233 -2.11 5.93 11.56
N VAL A 234 -1.50 6.89 10.90
CA VAL A 234 -0.07 6.90 10.58
C VAL A 234 0.56 8.03 11.37
N ALA A 235 1.72 7.79 11.97
CA ALA A 235 2.53 8.81 12.60
C ALA A 235 3.93 8.81 11.99
N GLU A 236 4.44 9.98 11.70
CA GLU A 236 5.80 10.20 11.20
C GLU A 236 6.51 11.17 12.14
N TRP A 237 7.68 10.80 12.62
CA TRP A 237 8.56 11.66 13.37
C TRP A 237 9.84 11.93 12.57
N ARG A 238 10.00 13.16 12.09
CA ARG A 238 11.20 13.63 11.39
C ARG A 238 12.28 14.01 12.42
N PHE A 239 13.37 13.28 12.43
CA PHE A 239 14.51 13.57 13.30
C PHE A 239 15.67 14.25 12.54
N THR A 240 15.61 14.25 11.20
CA THR A 240 16.39 15.13 10.32
C THR A 240 15.51 15.64 9.20
N GLU A 241 16.01 16.51 8.33
CA GLU A 241 15.28 16.98 7.14
C GLU A 241 14.87 15.85 6.21
N ARG A 242 15.66 14.80 6.12
CA ARG A 242 15.48 13.68 5.17
C ARG A 242 14.99 12.40 5.82
N TRP A 243 15.34 12.15 7.09
CA TRP A 243 15.03 10.89 7.77
C TRP A 243 13.88 11.02 8.76
N TYR A 244 13.02 10.00 8.79
CA TYR A 244 11.89 9.94 9.72
C TYR A 244 11.63 8.51 10.20
N LEU A 245 11.17 8.39 11.45
CA LEU A 245 10.53 7.18 11.95
C LEU A 245 9.06 7.19 11.51
N TRP A 246 8.57 6.01 11.20
CA TRP A 246 7.22 5.80 10.75
C TRP A 246 6.54 4.75 11.62
N PHE A 247 5.33 5.04 12.05
CA PHE A 247 4.48 4.14 12.81
C PHE A 247 3.10 4.09 12.16
N ARG A 248 2.48 2.91 12.12
CA ARG A 248 1.11 2.71 11.66
C ARG A 248 0.37 1.80 12.60
N PHE A 249 -0.88 2.17 12.92
CA PHE A 249 -1.87 1.33 13.57
C PHE A 249 -3.09 1.22 12.68
N ARG A 250 -3.64 0.01 12.52
CA ARG A 250 -4.87 -0.26 11.79
C ARG A 250 -5.72 -1.27 12.55
N GLN A 251 -6.99 -0.93 12.74
CA GLN A 251 -8.02 -1.84 13.22
C GLN A 251 -8.95 -2.15 12.05
N PHE A 252 -9.09 -3.44 11.75
CA PHE A 252 -9.96 -3.96 10.69
C PHE A 252 -11.18 -4.63 11.30
N PHE A 253 -12.32 -4.48 10.63
CA PHE A 253 -13.56 -5.16 10.97
C PHE A 253 -14.36 -5.50 9.73
N THR A 254 -14.73 -6.77 9.60
CA THR A 254 -15.56 -7.25 8.49
C THR A 254 -17.01 -6.94 8.80
N VAL A 255 -17.62 -6.04 8.03
CA VAL A 255 -18.96 -5.49 8.32
C VAL A 255 -20.06 -6.33 7.73
N ASN A 256 -19.90 -6.83 6.52
CA ASN A 256 -20.94 -7.61 5.85
C ASN A 256 -21.15 -8.97 6.56
N PRO A 257 -22.37 -9.29 7.03
CA PRO A 257 -22.63 -10.54 7.78
C PRO A 257 -22.33 -11.82 6.99
N ALA A 258 -22.58 -11.81 5.68
CA ALA A 258 -22.26 -12.95 4.82
C ALA A 258 -20.75 -13.12 4.66
N ALA A 259 -20.01 -12.02 4.50
CA ALA A 259 -18.54 -12.06 4.48
C ALA A 259 -17.96 -12.55 5.82
N ARG A 260 -18.55 -12.14 6.95
CA ARG A 260 -18.17 -12.66 8.30
C ARG A 260 -18.42 -14.17 8.41
N SER A 261 -19.58 -14.63 7.95
CA SER A 261 -19.92 -16.06 7.96
C SER A 261 -18.95 -16.87 7.11
N LEU A 262 -18.64 -16.40 5.90
CA LEU A 262 -17.68 -17.06 5.00
C LEU A 262 -16.26 -17.07 5.55
N ALA A 263 -15.82 -15.97 6.17
CA ALA A 263 -14.52 -15.90 6.82
C ALA A 263 -14.38 -16.92 7.95
N LYS A 264 -15.43 -17.15 8.73
CA LYS A 264 -15.45 -18.13 9.84
C LYS A 264 -15.48 -19.59 9.36
N GLN A 265 -16.04 -19.86 8.19
CA GLN A 265 -16.21 -21.23 7.68
C GLN A 265 -14.95 -21.80 7.02
N ARG A 266 -13.99 -20.98 6.69
CA ARG A 266 -12.79 -21.40 5.98
C ARG A 266 -11.65 -21.72 6.93
N ASP A 267 -11.06 -22.89 6.72
CA ASP A 267 -9.78 -23.33 7.30
C ASP A 267 -8.56 -22.57 6.73
N THR A 268 -8.76 -21.34 6.28
CA THR A 268 -7.76 -20.50 5.68
C THR A 268 -7.41 -19.32 6.59
N ILE A 269 -6.34 -18.63 6.26
CA ILE A 269 -5.73 -17.47 6.91
C ILE A 269 -6.73 -16.38 7.34
N VAL A 270 -7.96 -16.40 6.82
CA VAL A 270 -9.00 -15.36 6.97
C VAL A 270 -10.01 -15.66 8.09
N HIS A 271 -9.70 -16.50 9.07
CA HIS A 271 -10.60 -16.80 10.23
C HIS A 271 -10.92 -15.56 11.10
N HIS A 272 -10.12 -14.50 10.96
CA HIS A 272 -10.30 -13.31 11.78
C HIS A 272 -11.21 -12.32 11.07
N THR A 273 -12.35 -12.00 11.67
CA THR A 273 -13.27 -10.99 11.21
C THR A 273 -12.90 -9.60 11.69
N ASP A 274 -12.20 -9.52 12.81
CA ASP A 274 -11.75 -8.27 13.44
C ASP A 274 -10.32 -8.48 13.94
N TYR A 275 -9.39 -7.58 13.55
CA TYR A 275 -7.97 -7.73 13.88
C TYR A 275 -7.24 -6.39 13.81
N SER A 276 -6.15 -6.29 14.54
CA SER A 276 -5.28 -5.11 14.57
C SER A 276 -3.94 -5.40 13.90
N ILE A 277 -3.41 -4.43 13.18
CA ILE A 277 -2.07 -4.47 12.58
C ILE A 277 -1.28 -3.26 13.06
N TYR A 278 -0.05 -3.52 13.49
CA TYR A 278 0.92 -2.51 13.90
C TYR A 278 2.10 -2.55 12.96
N GLY A 279 2.58 -1.38 12.57
CA GLY A 279 3.77 -1.23 11.74
C GLY A 279 4.73 -0.21 12.34
N LEU A 280 6.03 -0.49 12.22
CA LEU A 280 7.11 0.41 12.63
C LEU A 280 8.21 0.36 11.59
N GLY A 281 8.76 1.51 11.23
CA GLY A 281 9.80 1.58 10.22
C GLY A 281 10.59 2.87 10.19
N LEU A 282 11.54 2.90 9.27
CA LEU A 282 12.41 4.02 8.97
C LEU A 282 12.18 4.44 7.52
N GLY A 283 12.12 5.73 7.27
CA GLY A 283 11.98 6.30 5.94
C GLY A 283 12.98 7.40 5.66
N PHE A 284 13.21 7.60 4.38
CA PHE A 284 14.07 8.63 3.82
C PHE A 284 13.34 9.37 2.70
N ARG A 285 13.57 10.70 2.58
CA ARG A 285 13.04 11.56 1.50
C ARG A 285 14.17 12.43 0.94
N PHE A 286 14.10 12.75 -0.36
CA PHE A 286 15.00 13.69 -1.05
C PHE A 286 14.21 14.64 -1.93
#